data_2729d8ba4081dc25b95cf4c4625af6e6
#
_entry.id   2729d8ba4081dc25b95cf4c4625af6e6
#
_cell.length_a   1.000
_cell.length_b   1.000
_cell.length_c   1.000
_cell.angle_alpha   90.00
_cell.angle_beta   90.00
_cell.angle_gamma   90.00
#
_symmetry.space_group_name_H-M   'P 1'
#
loop_
_entity.id
_entity.type
_entity.pdbx_description
1 polymer ?
#
loop_
_entity_poly.entity_id
_entity_poly.type
_entity_poly.pdbx_seq_one_letter_code
_entity_poly.pdbx_strand_id
1 'polypeptide(L)'
;MGDSMAESAKKIVIVGGSFGGVNAAYALRRRLGDRAEITVISREPAFLFLPSLPWVILGWRDPARLLVPLAGPLARRGVRFVCGDVRELDPARGEVRTESATFPYDFLVIASGAELDYAAVPGLGPIGGHTHSTFSIDEAVRARDALARALAAERGRIVIGAAPGASCIGPAYEIAMMIDTVLRRARRRHRFELVFATCEPFVGHFGVNGIGAAPRMLQDEFADRHIEAIVNARIAAALPDRLVLADGAELASDFSLVIPAFLGAPFVRGVEGLANPRGFVLVTPHLASPKLGNVYAAGVAVAIAPPAATPVPVAVPKTGQMTELMAQAAAHNIAADITGGAKVDGLVLRAVCIADAGDTAFYLSADPFLPPRNRVVHRKGKWARYLKLAFEHYYLARIRNDWPSFHFGW
;
A
#
# COMPACT_ATOMS: atom_id res chain seq x y z
N MET A 1 8.47 50.34 -19.73
CA MET A 1 9.17 49.25 -19.04
C MET A 1 8.23 48.76 -17.94
N GLY A 2 7.47 47.75 -18.20
CA GLY A 2 6.56 47.16 -17.19
C GLY A 2 7.39 46.30 -16.25
N ASP A 3 7.43 46.68 -14.98
CA ASP A 3 7.87 45.82 -13.90
C ASP A 3 6.98 44.56 -13.89
N SER A 4 7.50 43.47 -14.45
CA SER A 4 6.92 42.17 -14.25
C SER A 4 7.16 41.85 -12.77
N MET A 5 6.16 42.14 -11.91
CA MET A 5 6.15 41.61 -10.54
C MET A 5 6.34 40.11 -10.67
N ALA A 6 7.51 39.61 -10.27
CA ALA A 6 7.78 38.20 -10.23
C ALA A 6 6.68 37.54 -9.36
N GLU A 7 5.81 36.76 -9.98
CA GLU A 7 4.75 36.03 -9.24
C GLU A 7 5.42 35.22 -8.14
N SER A 8 5.01 35.41 -6.89
CA SER A 8 5.61 34.71 -5.75
C SER A 8 5.48 33.21 -5.93
N ALA A 9 6.53 32.45 -5.61
CA ALA A 9 6.53 30.99 -5.72
C ALA A 9 5.36 30.39 -4.93
N LYS A 10 4.63 29.46 -5.56
CA LYS A 10 3.48 28.80 -4.94
C LYS A 10 3.92 27.82 -3.86
N LYS A 11 3.30 27.89 -2.69
CA LYS A 11 3.58 26.97 -1.57
C LYS A 11 2.82 25.67 -1.77
N ILE A 12 3.56 24.58 -1.92
CA ILE A 12 2.99 23.24 -2.08
C ILE A 12 3.37 22.39 -0.89
N VAL A 13 2.39 21.98 -0.09
CA VAL A 13 2.58 21.06 1.02
C VAL A 13 2.19 19.65 0.60
N ILE A 14 3.02 18.66 0.91
CA ILE A 14 2.79 17.25 0.64
C ILE A 14 2.83 16.50 1.96
N VAL A 15 1.73 15.84 2.32
CA VAL A 15 1.64 15.03 3.53
C VAL A 15 1.88 13.56 3.19
N GLY A 16 2.99 13.01 3.68
CA GLY A 16 3.44 11.64 3.48
C GLY A 16 4.78 11.54 2.75
N GLY A 17 5.68 10.71 3.29
CA GLY A 17 7.05 10.48 2.78
C GLY A 17 7.25 9.11 2.10
N SER A 18 6.15 8.45 1.69
CA SER A 18 6.22 7.15 1.02
C SER A 18 6.05 7.28 -0.51
N PHE A 19 5.59 6.21 -1.18
CA PHE A 19 5.44 6.15 -2.64
C PHE A 19 4.73 7.37 -3.24
N GLY A 20 3.64 7.83 -2.62
CA GLY A 20 2.88 8.98 -3.13
C GLY A 20 3.63 10.29 -3.00
N GLY A 21 4.04 10.65 -1.78
CA GLY A 21 4.58 11.98 -1.51
C GLY A 21 5.95 12.23 -2.13
N VAL A 22 6.87 11.26 -2.08
CA VAL A 22 8.20 11.44 -2.70
C VAL A 22 8.09 11.58 -4.22
N ASN A 23 7.23 10.76 -4.86
CA ASN A 23 7.02 10.85 -6.30
C ASN A 23 6.32 12.14 -6.71
N ALA A 24 5.35 12.62 -5.91
CA ALA A 24 4.72 13.93 -6.14
C ALA A 24 5.74 15.07 -6.01
N ALA A 25 6.56 15.05 -4.96
CA ALA A 25 7.59 16.07 -4.72
C ALA A 25 8.59 16.16 -5.90
N TYR A 26 9.12 15.03 -6.33
CA TYR A 26 10.05 14.98 -7.47
C TYR A 26 9.38 15.42 -8.79
N ALA A 27 8.14 14.98 -9.03
CA ALA A 27 7.42 15.35 -10.24
C ALA A 27 7.08 16.85 -10.27
N LEU A 28 6.66 17.43 -9.15
CA LEU A 28 6.39 18.87 -9.01
C LEU A 28 7.66 19.70 -9.21
N ARG A 29 8.77 19.32 -8.58
CA ARG A 29 10.05 20.03 -8.73
C ARG A 29 10.53 20.03 -10.18
N ARG A 30 10.44 18.91 -10.88
CA ARG A 30 10.81 18.84 -12.31
C ARG A 30 9.92 19.71 -13.20
N ARG A 31 8.62 19.86 -12.86
CA ARG A 31 7.66 20.61 -13.68
C ARG A 31 7.69 22.12 -13.41
N LEU A 32 7.84 22.48 -12.15
CA LEU A 32 7.65 23.88 -11.70
C LEU A 32 8.98 24.62 -11.46
N GLY A 33 10.09 23.91 -11.23
CA GLY A 33 11.35 24.54 -10.87
C GLY A 33 11.19 25.46 -9.66
N ASP A 34 11.68 26.68 -9.76
CA ASP A 34 11.63 27.69 -8.70
C ASP A 34 10.28 28.40 -8.55
N ARG A 35 9.31 28.08 -9.41
CA ARG A 35 7.92 28.56 -9.29
C ARG A 35 7.15 27.95 -8.12
N ALA A 36 7.73 27.00 -7.42
CA ALA A 36 7.11 26.36 -6.26
C ALA A 36 8.10 26.16 -5.10
N GLU A 37 7.63 26.49 -3.90
CA GLU A 37 8.22 26.08 -2.64
C GLU A 37 7.56 24.78 -2.19
N ILE A 38 8.30 23.66 -2.22
CA ILE A 38 7.75 22.34 -1.94
C ILE A 38 8.21 21.87 -0.56
N THR A 39 7.26 21.52 0.31
CA THR A 39 7.51 20.95 1.63
C THR A 39 6.86 19.57 1.73
N VAL A 40 7.64 18.55 2.08
CA VAL A 40 7.16 17.21 2.42
C VAL A 40 7.15 17.05 3.93
N ILE A 41 5.99 16.73 4.50
CA ILE A 41 5.80 16.42 5.93
C ILE A 41 5.54 14.93 6.05
N SER A 42 6.34 14.23 6.85
CA SER A 42 6.17 12.78 7.07
C SER A 42 6.46 12.40 8.51
N ARG A 43 5.63 11.55 9.09
CA ARG A 43 5.84 10.97 10.42
C ARG A 43 7.13 10.15 10.47
N GLU A 44 7.42 9.40 9.40
CA GLU A 44 8.62 8.58 9.30
C GLU A 44 9.76 9.36 8.63
N PRO A 45 11.00 9.30 9.18
CA PRO A 45 12.15 10.01 8.61
C PRO A 45 12.72 9.34 7.35
N ALA A 46 12.26 8.13 7.03
CA ALA A 46 12.74 7.35 5.91
C ALA A 46 11.59 6.80 5.05
N PHE A 47 11.85 6.70 3.76
CA PHE A 47 11.06 5.90 2.85
C PHE A 47 11.30 4.42 3.14
N LEU A 48 10.22 3.63 3.21
CA LEU A 48 10.26 2.18 3.35
C LEU A 48 9.76 1.51 2.08
N PHE A 49 10.54 0.57 1.53
CA PHE A 49 10.11 -0.27 0.42
C PHE A 49 9.24 -1.44 0.91
N LEU A 50 7.96 -1.17 1.18
CA LEU A 50 6.96 -2.10 1.72
C LEU A 50 6.85 -3.45 0.96
N PRO A 51 6.97 -3.52 -0.39
CA PRO A 51 6.75 -4.79 -1.10
C PRO A 51 7.72 -5.92 -0.75
N SER A 52 8.83 -5.60 -0.06
CA SER A 52 9.81 -6.60 0.39
C SER A 52 9.68 -7.02 1.85
N LEU A 53 8.71 -6.50 2.59
CA LEU A 53 8.45 -6.91 3.98
C LEU A 53 8.10 -8.41 4.12
N PRO A 54 7.38 -9.06 3.19
CA PRO A 54 7.22 -10.51 3.21
C PRO A 54 8.56 -11.26 3.26
N TRP A 55 9.62 -10.76 2.61
CA TRP A 55 10.95 -11.37 2.69
C TRP A 55 11.64 -11.14 4.04
N VAL A 56 11.32 -10.04 4.75
CA VAL A 56 11.78 -9.82 6.12
C VAL A 56 11.18 -10.87 7.05
N ILE A 57 9.89 -11.17 6.91
CA ILE A 57 9.18 -12.18 7.71
C ILE A 57 9.80 -13.57 7.54
N LEU A 58 10.27 -13.91 6.34
CA LEU A 58 10.95 -15.17 6.07
C LEU A 58 12.47 -15.15 6.39
N GLY A 59 13.00 -14.04 6.91
CA GLY A 59 14.43 -13.89 7.19
C GLY A 59 15.30 -13.76 5.93
N TRP A 60 14.70 -13.51 4.75
CA TRP A 60 15.43 -13.43 3.48
C TRP A 60 15.91 -12.02 3.12
N ARG A 61 15.52 -11.02 3.92
CA ARG A 61 15.90 -9.64 3.70
C ARG A 61 16.21 -8.95 5.02
N ASP A 62 17.34 -8.23 5.06
CA ASP A 62 17.66 -7.30 6.13
C ASP A 62 16.74 -6.07 6.05
N PRO A 63 15.98 -5.76 7.11
CA PRO A 63 15.07 -4.61 7.14
C PRO A 63 15.75 -3.28 6.84
N ALA A 64 16.99 -3.08 7.31
CA ALA A 64 17.73 -1.83 7.12
C ALA A 64 17.98 -1.50 5.64
N ARG A 65 18.07 -2.52 4.78
CA ARG A 65 18.27 -2.34 3.33
C ARG A 65 17.04 -1.78 2.61
N LEU A 66 15.86 -1.86 3.24
CA LEU A 66 14.61 -1.39 2.66
C LEU A 66 14.33 0.09 2.94
N LEU A 67 15.21 0.74 3.69
CA LEU A 67 15.07 2.13 4.12
C LEU A 67 15.92 3.09 3.27
N VAL A 68 15.34 4.25 2.98
CA VAL A 68 16.05 5.39 2.41
C VAL A 68 15.73 6.64 3.24
N PRO A 69 16.70 7.21 4.00
CA PRO A 69 16.50 8.48 4.70
C PRO A 69 16.04 9.58 3.72
N LEU A 70 14.98 10.33 4.07
CA LEU A 70 14.34 11.28 3.15
C LEU A 70 15.04 12.63 3.07
N ALA A 71 15.62 13.11 4.17
CA ALA A 71 16.15 14.47 4.26
C ALA A 71 17.19 14.78 3.17
N GLY A 72 18.18 13.92 2.96
CA GLY A 72 19.23 14.13 1.98
C GLY A 72 18.74 14.15 0.52
N PRO A 73 18.04 13.11 0.05
CA PRO A 73 17.49 13.05 -1.30
C PRO A 73 16.56 14.23 -1.65
N LEU A 74 15.66 14.61 -0.73
CA LEU A 74 14.74 15.72 -0.93
C LEU A 74 15.46 17.07 -0.95
N ALA A 75 16.40 17.29 -0.02
CA ALA A 75 17.19 18.53 0.04
C ALA A 75 18.01 18.76 -1.23
N ARG A 76 18.64 17.71 -1.80
CA ARG A 76 19.36 17.82 -3.09
C ARG A 76 18.50 18.29 -4.25
N ARG A 77 17.18 18.20 -4.11
CA ARG A 77 16.20 18.66 -5.11
C ARG A 77 15.51 19.95 -4.71
N GLY A 78 16.00 20.65 -3.71
CA GLY A 78 15.38 21.88 -3.22
C GLY A 78 13.98 21.65 -2.63
N VAL A 79 13.70 20.45 -2.13
CA VAL A 79 12.46 20.11 -1.43
C VAL A 79 12.73 20.11 0.06
N ARG A 80 11.97 20.93 0.80
CA ARG A 80 12.05 20.96 2.26
C ARG A 80 11.42 19.67 2.83
N PHE A 81 12.14 18.99 3.73
CA PHE A 81 11.62 17.85 4.47
C PHE A 81 11.39 18.22 5.93
N VAL A 82 10.22 17.84 6.45
CA VAL A 82 9.84 17.99 7.86
C VAL A 82 9.43 16.61 8.39
N CYS A 83 10.16 16.12 9.39
CA CYS A 83 9.75 14.96 10.15
C CYS A 83 8.72 15.39 11.19
N GLY A 84 7.48 14.95 11.06
CA GLY A 84 6.39 15.32 11.95
C GLY A 84 5.06 14.68 11.54
N ASP A 85 4.17 14.55 12.52
CA ASP A 85 2.83 14.00 12.30
C ASP A 85 1.83 15.15 12.12
N VAL A 86 1.06 15.09 11.04
CA VAL A 86 0.00 16.06 10.75
C VAL A 86 -1.21 15.72 11.62
N ARG A 87 -1.61 16.68 12.43
CA ARG A 87 -2.72 16.56 13.38
C ARG A 87 -4.01 17.19 12.89
N GLU A 88 -3.89 18.26 12.10
CA GLU A 88 -5.05 19.05 11.66
C GLU A 88 -4.84 19.58 10.24
N LEU A 89 -5.93 19.64 9.50
CA LEU A 89 -6.07 20.33 8.22
C LEU A 89 -7.15 21.39 8.36
N ASP A 90 -6.79 22.66 8.11
CA ASP A 90 -7.71 23.80 8.05
C ASP A 90 -7.79 24.33 6.61
N PRO A 91 -8.74 23.82 5.80
CA PRO A 91 -8.86 24.26 4.41
C PRO A 91 -9.29 25.72 4.25
N ALA A 92 -10.02 26.27 5.23
CA ALA A 92 -10.49 27.66 5.18
C ALA A 92 -9.34 28.65 5.29
N ARG A 93 -8.29 28.29 6.05
CA ARG A 93 -7.07 29.08 6.18
C ARG A 93 -5.97 28.66 5.19
N GLY A 94 -6.13 27.54 4.50
CA GLY A 94 -5.08 26.96 3.68
C GLY A 94 -3.87 26.50 4.51
N GLU A 95 -4.11 25.82 5.64
CA GLU A 95 -3.08 25.45 6.60
C GLU A 95 -3.10 23.96 6.96
N VAL A 96 -1.92 23.39 7.11
CA VAL A 96 -1.69 22.07 7.71
C VAL A 96 -0.91 22.25 9.01
N ARG A 97 -1.34 21.59 10.10
CA ARG A 97 -0.71 21.71 11.41
C ARG A 97 -0.13 20.38 11.88
N THR A 98 1.11 20.46 12.39
CA THR A 98 1.75 19.41 13.18
C THR A 98 1.71 19.82 14.66
N GLU A 99 2.25 18.98 15.54
CA GLU A 99 2.39 19.35 16.97
C GLU A 99 3.29 20.58 17.16
N SER A 100 4.24 20.82 16.27
CA SER A 100 5.30 21.82 16.47
C SER A 100 5.22 23.03 15.53
N ALA A 101 4.44 22.96 14.43
CA ALA A 101 4.43 24.02 13.43
C ALA A 101 3.15 24.02 12.56
N THR A 102 2.87 25.20 11.97
CA THR A 102 1.82 25.42 10.96
C THR A 102 2.46 25.67 9.61
N PHE A 103 1.91 25.05 8.56
CA PHE A 103 2.39 25.12 7.20
C PHE A 103 1.28 25.64 6.29
N PRO A 104 1.35 26.93 5.86
CA PRO A 104 0.41 27.46 4.90
C PRO A 104 0.69 26.87 3.50
N TYR A 105 -0.37 26.67 2.71
CA TYR A 105 -0.28 26.14 1.37
C TYR A 105 -1.20 26.87 0.37
N ASP A 106 -0.72 27.01 -0.86
CA ASP A 106 -1.55 27.31 -2.03
C ASP A 106 -2.14 26.01 -2.59
N PHE A 107 -1.34 24.92 -2.57
CA PHE A 107 -1.76 23.58 -2.97
C PHE A 107 -1.34 22.54 -1.92
N LEU A 108 -2.21 21.55 -1.70
CA LEU A 108 -1.96 20.44 -0.78
C LEU A 108 -2.04 19.10 -1.53
N VAL A 109 -1.08 18.21 -1.26
CA VAL A 109 -1.13 16.81 -1.70
C VAL A 109 -1.24 15.89 -0.49
N ILE A 110 -2.36 15.18 -0.36
CA ILE A 110 -2.58 14.18 0.68
C ILE A 110 -2.11 12.82 0.15
N ALA A 111 -0.92 12.41 0.57
CA ALA A 111 -0.28 11.14 0.24
C ALA A 111 0.12 10.37 1.53
N SER A 112 -0.60 10.62 2.64
CA SER A 112 -0.34 10.07 3.97
C SER A 112 -0.51 8.54 4.06
N GLY A 113 -1.08 7.92 3.03
CA GLY A 113 -1.47 6.51 3.09
C GLY A 113 -2.72 6.31 3.94
N ALA A 114 -2.79 5.17 4.62
CA ALA A 114 -3.88 4.81 5.51
C ALA A 114 -3.35 4.34 6.86
N GLU A 115 -4.21 4.36 7.88
CA GLU A 115 -4.00 3.66 9.13
C GLU A 115 -4.53 2.23 9.05
N LEU A 116 -3.95 1.35 9.85
CA LEU A 116 -4.36 -0.04 9.96
C LEU A 116 -5.48 -0.15 11.00
N ASP A 117 -6.64 -0.65 10.58
CA ASP A 117 -7.84 -0.76 11.41
C ASP A 117 -7.82 -2.06 12.23
N TYR A 118 -6.92 -2.13 13.19
CA TYR A 118 -6.87 -3.27 14.11
C TYR A 118 -8.09 -3.33 15.04
N ALA A 119 -8.69 -2.19 15.35
CA ALA A 119 -9.85 -2.11 16.23
C ALA A 119 -11.14 -2.69 15.61
N ALA A 120 -11.17 -2.87 14.27
CA ALA A 120 -12.32 -3.45 13.58
C ALA A 120 -12.58 -4.92 13.96
N VAL A 121 -11.57 -5.63 14.48
CA VAL A 121 -11.70 -7.03 14.92
C VAL A 121 -11.03 -7.16 16.29
N PRO A 122 -11.76 -7.51 17.36
CA PRO A 122 -11.19 -7.73 18.69
C PRO A 122 -10.02 -8.70 18.67
N GLY A 123 -8.91 -8.30 19.31
CA GLY A 123 -7.69 -9.09 19.40
C GLY A 123 -6.84 -9.13 18.11
N LEU A 124 -7.21 -8.40 17.06
CA LEU A 124 -6.40 -8.29 15.85
C LEU A 124 -5.16 -7.40 16.10
N GLY A 125 -4.05 -7.74 15.46
CA GLY A 125 -2.84 -6.91 15.40
C GLY A 125 -1.71 -7.36 16.32
N PRO A 126 -0.49 -6.82 16.07
CA PRO A 126 0.74 -7.27 16.74
C PRO A 126 1.00 -6.59 18.09
N ILE A 127 0.25 -5.52 18.41
CA ILE A 127 0.41 -4.77 19.65
C ILE A 127 -0.90 -4.81 20.42
N GLY A 128 -0.91 -5.49 21.56
CA GLY A 128 -2.12 -5.71 22.35
C GLY A 128 -3.13 -6.69 21.74
N GLY A 129 -2.78 -7.32 20.61
CA GLY A 129 -3.56 -8.34 19.92
C GLY A 129 -2.81 -9.67 19.82
N HIS A 130 -3.38 -10.59 19.04
CA HIS A 130 -2.93 -11.99 18.95
C HIS A 130 -2.52 -12.40 17.54
N THR A 131 -2.51 -11.47 16.57
CA THR A 131 -2.11 -11.75 15.19
C THR A 131 -0.93 -10.88 14.77
N HIS A 132 -0.21 -11.35 13.76
CA HIS A 132 0.86 -10.60 13.13
C HIS A 132 0.37 -9.85 11.88
N SER A 133 1.19 -8.93 11.40
CA SER A 133 0.95 -8.09 10.22
C SER A 133 2.26 -7.82 9.47
N THR A 134 2.22 -7.06 8.36
CA THR A 134 3.35 -6.86 7.45
C THR A 134 3.42 -5.44 6.87
N PHE A 135 3.01 -4.41 7.60
CA PHE A 135 2.96 -3.04 7.07
C PHE A 135 4.02 -2.09 7.65
N SER A 136 4.81 -2.55 8.61
CA SER A 136 5.99 -1.85 9.12
C SER A 136 7.15 -2.82 9.33
N ILE A 137 8.37 -2.28 9.52
CA ILE A 137 9.55 -3.09 9.85
C ILE A 137 9.34 -3.81 11.18
N ASP A 138 8.85 -3.12 12.20
CA ASP A 138 8.64 -3.70 13.53
C ASP A 138 7.62 -4.84 13.50
N GLU A 139 6.52 -4.68 12.75
CA GLU A 139 5.55 -5.74 12.53
C GLU A 139 6.17 -6.95 11.81
N ALA A 140 6.90 -6.71 10.72
CA ALA A 140 7.55 -7.77 9.96
C ALA A 140 8.62 -8.52 10.77
N VAL A 141 9.39 -7.82 11.61
CA VAL A 141 10.38 -8.43 12.51
C VAL A 141 9.70 -9.24 13.61
N ARG A 142 8.64 -8.72 14.25
CA ARG A 142 7.83 -9.48 15.21
C ARG A 142 7.22 -10.74 14.59
N ALA A 143 6.67 -10.61 13.38
CA ALA A 143 6.13 -11.73 12.62
C ALA A 143 7.21 -12.77 12.29
N ARG A 144 8.41 -12.32 11.87
CA ARG A 144 9.56 -13.20 11.62
C ARG A 144 9.91 -14.04 12.84
N ASP A 145 10.06 -13.38 13.99
CA ASP A 145 10.52 -14.04 15.21
C ASP A 145 9.44 -15.00 15.74
N ALA A 146 8.16 -14.65 15.62
CA ALA A 146 7.06 -15.53 15.97
C ALA A 146 6.93 -16.72 15.01
N LEU A 147 7.04 -16.49 13.69
CA LEU A 147 7.03 -17.54 12.68
C LEU A 147 8.20 -18.51 12.89
N ALA A 148 9.39 -18.01 13.19
CA ALA A 148 10.55 -18.86 13.47
C ALA A 148 10.30 -19.78 14.67
N ARG A 149 9.68 -19.28 15.74
CA ARG A 149 9.28 -20.10 16.90
C ARG A 149 8.24 -21.15 16.52
N ALA A 150 7.19 -20.76 15.80
CA ALA A 150 6.16 -21.70 15.35
C ALA A 150 6.74 -22.80 14.44
N LEU A 151 7.63 -22.43 13.52
CA LEU A 151 8.30 -23.40 12.64
C LEU A 151 9.34 -24.26 13.34
N ALA A 152 9.84 -23.88 14.52
CA ALA A 152 10.73 -24.73 15.33
C ALA A 152 9.97 -25.90 16.01
N ALA A 153 8.66 -25.78 16.24
CA ALA A 153 7.82 -26.82 16.79
C ALA A 153 7.82 -28.07 15.89
N GLU A 154 7.52 -29.23 16.44
CA GLU A 154 7.51 -30.49 15.70
C GLU A 154 6.43 -30.52 14.62
N ARG A 155 5.28 -29.97 14.92
CA ARG A 155 4.09 -29.81 14.06
C ARG A 155 3.41 -28.49 14.39
N GLY A 156 2.51 -28.02 13.53
CA GLY A 156 1.74 -26.83 13.83
C GLY A 156 0.71 -26.48 12.77
N ARG A 157 -0.16 -25.55 13.10
CA ARG A 157 -1.15 -24.95 12.20
C ARG A 157 -0.87 -23.46 12.03
N ILE A 158 -0.72 -23.05 10.80
CA ILE A 158 -0.41 -21.65 10.43
C ILE A 158 -1.58 -21.10 9.67
N VAL A 159 -2.13 -19.97 10.13
CA VAL A 159 -3.24 -19.28 9.50
C VAL A 159 -2.76 -17.95 8.94
N ILE A 160 -2.83 -17.78 7.63
CA ILE A 160 -2.58 -16.52 6.95
C ILE A 160 -3.91 -16.02 6.40
N GLY A 161 -4.22 -14.74 6.54
CA GLY A 161 -5.52 -14.29 6.08
C GLY A 161 -5.69 -12.80 5.92
N ALA A 162 -6.95 -12.41 5.69
CA ALA A 162 -7.38 -11.04 5.52
C ALA A 162 -8.70 -10.78 6.24
N ALA A 163 -8.73 -9.75 7.08
CA ALA A 163 -9.91 -9.32 7.80
C ALA A 163 -10.96 -8.69 6.88
N PRO A 164 -12.24 -8.62 7.29
CA PRO A 164 -13.27 -7.91 6.55
C PRO A 164 -12.86 -6.47 6.23
N GLY A 165 -12.98 -6.08 4.95
CA GLY A 165 -12.59 -4.74 4.48
C GLY A 165 -11.09 -4.58 4.17
N ALA A 166 -10.28 -5.62 4.27
CA ALA A 166 -8.89 -5.58 3.82
C ALA A 166 -8.78 -5.26 2.32
N SER A 167 -7.73 -4.54 1.93
CA SER A 167 -7.50 -4.15 0.54
C SER A 167 -6.22 -4.73 -0.05
N CYS A 168 -5.11 -4.64 0.64
CA CYS A 168 -3.81 -5.07 0.14
C CYS A 168 -3.51 -6.52 0.54
N ILE A 169 -4.24 -7.48 -0.03
CA ILE A 169 -4.18 -8.91 0.36
C ILE A 169 -2.98 -9.64 -0.30
N GLY A 170 -2.37 -9.07 -1.34
CA GLY A 170 -1.21 -9.66 -2.03
C GLY A 170 -0.11 -10.22 -1.14
N PRO A 171 0.35 -9.50 -0.10
CA PRO A 171 1.34 -10.01 0.85
C PRO A 171 0.92 -11.30 1.58
N ALA A 172 -0.37 -11.48 1.88
CA ALA A 172 -0.87 -12.71 2.51
C ALA A 172 -0.67 -13.93 1.58
N TYR A 173 -0.99 -13.79 0.28
CA TYR A 173 -0.72 -14.83 -0.72
C TYR A 173 0.78 -15.18 -0.78
N GLU A 174 1.64 -14.16 -0.84
CA GLU A 174 3.09 -14.36 -0.87
C GLU A 174 3.57 -15.13 0.36
N ILE A 175 3.19 -14.68 1.56
CA ILE A 175 3.64 -15.26 2.82
C ILE A 175 3.18 -16.72 2.93
N ALA A 176 1.91 -17.01 2.61
CA ALA A 176 1.40 -18.38 2.64
C ALA A 176 2.19 -19.33 1.73
N MET A 177 2.44 -18.94 0.48
CA MET A 177 3.20 -19.74 -0.48
C MET A 177 4.68 -19.84 -0.12
N MET A 178 5.28 -18.77 0.40
CA MET A 178 6.69 -18.79 0.83
C MET A 178 6.90 -19.68 2.07
N ILE A 179 5.97 -19.70 3.03
CA ILE A 179 6.00 -20.62 4.17
C ILE A 179 5.94 -22.07 3.68
N ASP A 180 5.04 -22.38 2.75
CA ASP A 180 5.00 -23.72 2.12
C ASP A 180 6.36 -24.08 1.51
N THR A 181 6.98 -23.16 0.75
CA THR A 181 8.30 -23.38 0.13
C THR A 181 9.39 -23.63 1.19
N VAL A 182 9.41 -22.89 2.31
CA VAL A 182 10.36 -23.11 3.42
C VAL A 182 10.16 -24.49 4.02
N LEU A 183 8.92 -24.87 4.32
CA LEU A 183 8.59 -26.16 4.89
C LEU A 183 8.93 -27.34 3.94
N ARG A 184 8.70 -27.19 2.64
CA ARG A 184 9.10 -28.19 1.63
C ARG A 184 10.61 -28.35 1.55
N ARG A 185 11.36 -27.27 1.53
CA ARG A 185 12.84 -27.30 1.54
C ARG A 185 13.41 -27.95 2.79
N ALA A 186 12.77 -27.72 3.93
CA ALA A 186 13.11 -28.37 5.19
C ALA A 186 12.59 -29.82 5.31
N ARG A 187 11.87 -30.34 4.30
CA ARG A 187 11.19 -31.67 4.32
C ARG A 187 10.21 -31.83 5.48
N ARG A 188 9.58 -30.73 5.91
CA ARG A 188 8.67 -30.69 7.07
C ARG A 188 7.24 -30.31 6.71
N ARG A 189 6.91 -30.13 5.41
CA ARG A 189 5.59 -29.67 4.96
C ARG A 189 4.44 -30.54 5.48
N HIS A 190 4.63 -31.85 5.58
CA HIS A 190 3.65 -32.84 6.08
C HIS A 190 3.32 -32.69 7.57
N ARG A 191 4.09 -31.93 8.32
CA ARG A 191 3.90 -31.67 9.76
C ARG A 191 3.10 -30.41 10.06
N PHE A 192 2.82 -29.60 9.03
CA PHE A 192 2.16 -28.32 9.19
C PHE A 192 0.91 -28.23 8.35
N GLU A 193 -0.17 -27.76 8.96
CA GLU A 193 -1.36 -27.33 8.25
C GLU A 193 -1.22 -25.86 7.89
N LEU A 194 -1.46 -25.51 6.62
CA LEU A 194 -1.49 -24.14 6.13
C LEU A 194 -2.90 -23.79 5.72
N VAL A 195 -3.47 -22.77 6.37
CA VAL A 195 -4.81 -22.27 6.11
C VAL A 195 -4.72 -20.82 5.64
N PHE A 196 -5.46 -20.50 4.57
CA PHE A 196 -5.62 -19.15 4.05
C PHE A 196 -7.06 -18.71 4.25
N ALA A 197 -7.33 -17.92 5.29
CA ALA A 197 -8.66 -17.42 5.63
C ALA A 197 -8.84 -16.00 5.10
N THR A 198 -9.65 -15.81 4.06
CA THR A 198 -9.80 -14.52 3.39
C THR A 198 -11.24 -14.03 3.34
N CYS A 199 -11.42 -12.70 3.49
CA CYS A 199 -12.70 -12.04 3.24
C CYS A 199 -13.14 -12.07 1.77
N GLU A 200 -12.27 -12.47 0.85
CA GLU A 200 -12.57 -12.57 -0.57
C GLU A 200 -13.61 -13.67 -0.85
N PRO A 201 -14.50 -13.47 -1.85
CA PRO A 201 -15.49 -14.49 -2.23
C PRO A 201 -14.87 -15.69 -2.96
N PHE A 202 -13.66 -15.55 -3.48
CA PHE A 202 -12.84 -16.62 -4.06
C PHE A 202 -11.37 -16.21 -4.05
N VAL A 203 -10.48 -17.20 -4.03
CA VAL A 203 -9.02 -16.98 -4.10
C VAL A 203 -8.64 -16.21 -5.36
N GLY A 204 -7.92 -15.09 -5.19
CA GLY A 204 -7.51 -14.25 -6.30
C GLY A 204 -8.54 -13.21 -6.75
N HIS A 205 -9.56 -12.93 -5.94
CA HIS A 205 -10.51 -11.84 -6.18
C HIS A 205 -9.84 -10.45 -6.11
N PHE A 206 -8.91 -10.25 -5.16
CA PHE A 206 -8.11 -9.05 -4.95
C PHE A 206 -8.91 -7.74 -4.79
N GLY A 207 -10.17 -7.79 -4.42
CA GLY A 207 -11.05 -6.60 -4.33
C GLY A 207 -11.45 -5.99 -5.68
N VAL A 208 -11.14 -6.65 -6.80
CA VAL A 208 -11.35 -6.16 -8.17
C VAL A 208 -11.99 -7.21 -9.10
N ASN A 209 -12.68 -8.17 -8.51
CA ASN A 209 -13.34 -9.28 -9.21
C ASN A 209 -12.37 -10.16 -10.02
N GLY A 210 -11.16 -10.39 -9.46
CA GLY A 210 -10.10 -11.14 -10.11
C GLY A 210 -9.40 -10.37 -11.24
N ILE A 211 -8.33 -10.94 -11.80
CA ILE A 211 -7.57 -10.38 -12.93
C ILE A 211 -7.37 -11.48 -13.96
N GLY A 212 -8.20 -11.53 -14.99
CA GLY A 212 -8.15 -12.56 -16.05
C GLY A 212 -8.22 -13.97 -15.46
N ALA A 213 -7.32 -14.87 -15.86
CA ALA A 213 -7.24 -16.24 -15.34
C ALA A 213 -6.39 -16.37 -14.05
N ALA A 214 -5.93 -15.26 -13.46
CA ALA A 214 -5.14 -15.31 -12.22
C ALA A 214 -5.86 -16.00 -11.05
N PRO A 215 -7.19 -15.86 -10.84
CA PRO A 215 -7.89 -16.61 -9.80
C PRO A 215 -7.72 -18.12 -9.94
N ARG A 216 -7.94 -18.67 -11.13
CA ARG A 216 -7.75 -20.10 -11.38
C ARG A 216 -6.30 -20.54 -11.15
N MET A 217 -5.35 -19.78 -11.66
CA MET A 217 -3.92 -20.06 -11.47
C MET A 217 -3.52 -20.09 -9.99
N LEU A 218 -4.08 -19.22 -9.15
CA LEU A 218 -3.80 -19.20 -7.72
C LEU A 218 -4.53 -20.31 -6.96
N GLN A 219 -5.74 -20.67 -7.38
CA GLN A 219 -6.47 -21.82 -6.83
C GLN A 219 -5.74 -23.14 -7.11
N ASP A 220 -5.28 -23.34 -8.36
CA ASP A 220 -4.47 -24.49 -8.75
C ASP A 220 -3.16 -24.54 -7.91
N GLU A 221 -2.50 -23.39 -7.73
CA GLU A 221 -1.28 -23.32 -6.91
C GLU A 221 -1.53 -23.66 -5.44
N PHE A 222 -2.63 -23.19 -4.86
CA PHE A 222 -2.99 -23.53 -3.48
C PHE A 222 -3.30 -25.02 -3.33
N ALA A 223 -3.98 -25.61 -4.30
CA ALA A 223 -4.23 -27.04 -4.35
C ALA A 223 -2.91 -27.86 -4.40
N ASP A 224 -1.99 -27.49 -5.32
CA ASP A 224 -0.67 -28.13 -5.47
C ASP A 224 0.20 -28.01 -4.21
N ARG A 225 0.01 -26.93 -3.44
CA ARG A 225 0.70 -26.66 -2.17
C ARG A 225 -0.04 -27.21 -0.96
N HIS A 226 -1.21 -27.80 -1.14
CA HIS A 226 -2.08 -28.22 -0.05
C HIS A 226 -2.34 -27.09 0.97
N ILE A 227 -2.57 -25.87 0.48
CA ILE A 227 -3.00 -24.72 1.29
C ILE A 227 -4.52 -24.73 1.28
N GLU A 228 -5.13 -24.94 2.44
CA GLU A 228 -6.58 -24.87 2.61
C GLU A 228 -7.05 -23.41 2.47
N ALA A 229 -8.02 -23.14 1.61
CA ALA A 229 -8.57 -21.79 1.45
C ALA A 229 -9.99 -21.71 2.01
N ILE A 230 -10.19 -20.84 2.99
CA ILE A 230 -11.49 -20.47 3.55
C ILE A 230 -11.86 -19.10 3.02
N VAL A 231 -12.77 -19.08 2.07
CA VAL A 231 -13.25 -17.84 1.43
C VAL A 231 -14.50 -17.29 2.13
N ASN A 232 -14.82 -16.02 1.90
CA ASN A 232 -15.86 -15.31 2.65
C ASN A 232 -15.65 -15.40 4.17
N ALA A 233 -14.41 -15.57 4.63
CA ALA A 233 -14.07 -15.66 6.04
C ALA A 233 -14.31 -14.30 6.72
N ARG A 234 -15.39 -14.19 7.46
CA ARG A 234 -15.67 -13.03 8.31
C ARG A 234 -15.03 -13.26 9.67
N ILE A 235 -13.73 -12.89 9.79
CA ILE A 235 -13.01 -12.98 11.06
C ILE A 235 -13.70 -12.01 12.04
N ALA A 236 -14.25 -12.54 13.15
CA ALA A 236 -14.97 -11.80 14.17
C ALA A 236 -14.12 -11.52 15.41
N ALA A 237 -13.14 -12.37 15.71
CA ALA A 237 -12.19 -12.16 16.79
C ALA A 237 -10.88 -12.93 16.54
N ALA A 238 -9.80 -12.45 17.13
CA ALA A 238 -8.53 -13.16 17.23
C ALA A 238 -8.23 -13.44 18.72
N LEU A 239 -7.92 -14.68 19.03
CA LEU A 239 -7.55 -15.17 20.36
C LEU A 239 -6.09 -15.66 20.33
N PRO A 240 -5.45 -15.90 21.46
CA PRO A 240 -4.04 -16.28 21.51
C PRO A 240 -3.68 -17.53 20.67
N ASP A 241 -4.63 -18.44 20.51
CA ASP A 241 -4.44 -19.77 19.91
C ASP A 241 -5.38 -20.06 18.72
N ARG A 242 -6.24 -19.10 18.31
CA ARG A 242 -7.22 -19.28 17.23
C ARG A 242 -7.81 -17.98 16.70
N LEU A 243 -8.35 -18.05 15.49
CA LEU A 243 -9.26 -17.06 14.95
C LEU A 243 -10.71 -17.58 15.07
N VAL A 244 -11.64 -16.70 15.39
CA VAL A 244 -13.07 -16.99 15.46
C VAL A 244 -13.77 -16.31 14.27
N LEU A 245 -14.54 -17.06 13.50
CA LEU A 245 -15.35 -16.56 12.41
C LEU A 245 -16.75 -16.18 12.91
N ALA A 246 -17.45 -15.32 12.15
CA ALA A 246 -18.77 -14.83 12.54
C ALA A 246 -19.89 -15.90 12.56
N ASP A 247 -19.68 -17.01 11.89
CA ASP A 247 -20.55 -18.19 11.94
C ASP A 247 -20.28 -19.11 13.14
N GLY A 248 -19.34 -18.74 13.99
CA GLY A 248 -18.92 -19.51 15.17
C GLY A 248 -17.83 -20.54 14.90
N ALA A 249 -17.38 -20.71 13.66
CA ALA A 249 -16.25 -21.60 13.36
C ALA A 249 -14.95 -21.05 13.98
N GLU A 250 -14.14 -21.96 14.51
CA GLU A 250 -12.84 -21.64 15.11
C GLU A 250 -11.70 -22.23 14.29
N LEU A 251 -10.70 -21.42 14.01
CA LEU A 251 -9.49 -21.79 13.29
C LEU A 251 -8.32 -21.77 14.27
N ALA A 252 -8.01 -22.90 14.89
CA ALA A 252 -6.83 -23.02 15.75
C ALA A 252 -5.56 -22.60 15.00
N SER A 253 -4.61 -21.95 15.66
CA SER A 253 -3.38 -21.49 15.04
C SER A 253 -2.23 -21.34 16.04
N ASP A 254 -1.07 -21.88 15.70
CA ASP A 254 0.18 -21.65 16.40
C ASP A 254 0.90 -20.39 15.92
N PHE A 255 0.51 -19.92 14.74
CA PHE A 255 0.91 -18.63 14.18
C PHE A 255 -0.20 -18.11 13.27
N SER A 256 -0.60 -16.87 13.49
CA SER A 256 -1.54 -16.19 12.59
C SER A 256 -1.00 -14.83 12.13
N LEU A 257 -1.12 -14.57 10.82
CA LEU A 257 -0.86 -13.28 10.22
C LEU A 257 -2.10 -12.85 9.42
N VAL A 258 -2.68 -11.73 9.79
CA VAL A 258 -3.94 -11.25 9.18
C VAL A 258 -3.76 -9.83 8.67
N ILE A 259 -4.06 -9.63 7.39
CA ILE A 259 -4.10 -8.31 6.77
C ILE A 259 -5.31 -7.55 7.30
N PRO A 260 -5.16 -6.42 8.01
CA PRO A 260 -6.27 -5.64 8.53
C PRO A 260 -6.98 -4.83 7.44
N ALA A 261 -8.15 -4.33 7.75
CA ALA A 261 -8.76 -3.26 7.00
C ALA A 261 -7.96 -1.95 7.15
N PHE A 262 -8.22 -0.99 6.26
CA PHE A 262 -7.58 0.32 6.28
C PHE A 262 -8.59 1.43 6.61
N LEU A 263 -8.13 2.46 7.29
CA LEU A 263 -8.82 3.73 7.52
C LEU A 263 -8.01 4.86 6.91
N GLY A 264 -8.66 5.90 6.47
CA GLY A 264 -7.99 7.13 6.07
C GLY A 264 -7.35 7.84 7.28
N ALA A 265 -6.42 8.76 7.02
CA ALA A 265 -5.70 9.46 8.07
C ALA A 265 -6.64 10.29 8.97
N PRO A 266 -6.37 10.38 10.30
CA PRO A 266 -7.25 11.07 11.25
C PRO A 266 -7.50 12.53 10.90
N PHE A 267 -6.47 13.27 10.49
CA PHE A 267 -6.57 14.70 10.15
C PHE A 267 -7.47 15.00 8.95
N VAL A 268 -7.85 13.98 8.17
CA VAL A 268 -8.78 14.10 7.02
C VAL A 268 -10.23 13.84 7.43
N ARG A 269 -10.47 13.01 8.46
CA ARG A 269 -11.83 12.51 8.86
C ARG A 269 -12.59 13.68 9.42
N GLY A 270 -12.57 14.64 9.72
CA GLY A 270 -13.39 15.73 10.26
C GLY A 270 -13.60 16.87 9.25
N VAL A 271 -12.93 16.79 8.09
CA VAL A 271 -13.01 17.86 7.10
C VAL A 271 -14.20 17.64 6.19
N GLU A 272 -15.19 18.52 6.31
CA GLU A 272 -16.47 18.43 5.59
C GLU A 272 -16.29 18.37 4.08
N GLY A 273 -16.80 17.31 3.44
CA GLY A 273 -16.79 17.11 1.99
C GLY A 273 -15.42 16.72 1.41
N LEU A 274 -14.39 16.51 2.23
CA LEU A 274 -13.07 16.07 1.79
C LEU A 274 -12.97 14.55 1.70
N ALA A 275 -13.56 13.83 2.64
CA ALA A 275 -13.39 12.39 2.75
C ALA A 275 -14.73 11.64 2.92
N ASN A 276 -14.71 10.33 2.61
CA ASN A 276 -15.80 9.43 2.94
C ASN A 276 -15.81 9.11 4.46
N PRO A 277 -16.85 8.40 4.98
CA PRO A 277 -16.94 8.08 6.42
C PRO A 277 -15.76 7.27 6.98
N ARG A 278 -15.00 6.56 6.12
CA ARG A 278 -13.79 5.85 6.52
C ARG A 278 -12.53 6.71 6.44
N GLY A 279 -12.63 8.00 6.09
CA GLY A 279 -11.52 8.94 6.03
C GLY A 279 -10.69 8.90 4.74
N PHE A 280 -11.12 8.19 3.70
CA PHE A 280 -10.45 8.23 2.40
C PHE A 280 -10.90 9.46 1.60
N VAL A 281 -9.94 10.15 1.01
CA VAL A 281 -10.15 11.41 0.28
C VAL A 281 -10.97 11.17 -0.99
N LEU A 282 -12.06 11.92 -1.13
CA LEU A 282 -12.87 11.96 -2.34
C LEU A 282 -12.15 12.79 -3.40
N VAL A 283 -12.04 12.27 -4.62
CA VAL A 283 -11.34 12.96 -5.70
C VAL A 283 -12.12 12.92 -7.01
N THR A 284 -11.91 13.94 -7.83
CA THR A 284 -12.29 13.96 -9.25
C THR A 284 -11.36 13.04 -10.07
N PRO A 285 -11.63 12.78 -11.35
CA PRO A 285 -10.67 12.11 -12.24
C PRO A 285 -9.29 12.75 -12.26
N HIS A 286 -9.20 14.05 -11.98
CA HIS A 286 -7.95 14.80 -11.94
C HIS A 286 -7.22 14.73 -10.59
N LEU A 287 -7.68 13.88 -9.65
CA LEU A 287 -7.15 13.69 -8.30
C LEU A 287 -7.27 14.92 -7.38
N ALA A 288 -8.00 15.94 -7.76
CA ALA A 288 -8.36 17.04 -6.89
C ALA A 288 -9.63 16.73 -6.10
N SER A 289 -9.75 17.25 -4.87
CA SER A 289 -11.00 17.20 -4.11
C SER A 289 -12.10 17.94 -4.88
N PRO A 290 -13.31 17.37 -5.01
CA PRO A 290 -14.41 18.06 -5.68
C PRO A 290 -14.86 19.34 -4.97
N LYS A 291 -14.65 19.44 -3.65
CA LYS A 291 -15.04 20.60 -2.83
C LYS A 291 -13.88 21.60 -2.63
N LEU A 292 -12.65 21.10 -2.57
CA LEU A 292 -11.43 21.87 -2.30
C LEU A 292 -10.48 21.74 -3.50
N GLY A 293 -10.68 22.56 -4.53
CA GLY A 293 -10.01 22.39 -5.82
C GLY A 293 -8.47 22.45 -5.78
N ASN A 294 -7.89 23.02 -4.73
CA ASN A 294 -6.45 23.09 -4.49
C ASN A 294 -5.91 21.96 -3.58
N VAL A 295 -6.77 21.02 -3.16
CA VAL A 295 -6.38 19.84 -2.38
C VAL A 295 -6.43 18.62 -3.27
N TYR A 296 -5.29 17.97 -3.44
CA TYR A 296 -5.09 16.78 -4.25
C TYR A 296 -4.80 15.57 -3.36
N ALA A 297 -5.06 14.36 -3.85
CA ALA A 297 -4.67 13.16 -3.12
C ALA A 297 -4.10 12.08 -4.05
N ALA A 298 -3.23 11.23 -3.49
CA ALA A 298 -2.63 10.13 -4.23
C ALA A 298 -2.45 8.87 -3.35
N GLY A 299 -2.53 7.71 -3.98
CA GLY A 299 -2.26 6.42 -3.36
C GLY A 299 -3.37 5.94 -2.43
N VAL A 300 -2.99 5.27 -1.34
CA VAL A 300 -3.94 4.59 -0.45
C VAL A 300 -4.90 5.56 0.24
N ALA A 301 -4.52 6.84 0.38
CA ALA A 301 -5.39 7.88 0.92
C ALA A 301 -6.66 8.14 0.08
N VAL A 302 -6.67 7.78 -1.21
CA VAL A 302 -7.79 8.07 -2.13
C VAL A 302 -8.91 7.05 -1.97
N ALA A 303 -10.15 7.53 -1.98
CA ALA A 303 -11.35 6.70 -2.02
C ALA A 303 -11.54 6.09 -3.41
N ILE A 304 -11.49 4.78 -3.53
CA ILE A 304 -11.81 4.04 -4.76
C ILE A 304 -12.82 2.97 -4.40
N ALA A 305 -13.99 3.01 -5.02
CA ALA A 305 -15.02 2.02 -4.80
C ALA A 305 -14.66 0.68 -5.48
N PRO A 306 -14.95 -0.46 -4.85
CA PRO A 306 -14.83 -1.75 -5.49
C PRO A 306 -15.84 -1.87 -6.66
N PRO A 307 -15.49 -2.63 -7.72
CA PRO A 307 -16.35 -2.77 -8.90
C PRO A 307 -17.68 -3.48 -8.62
N ALA A 308 -17.75 -4.26 -7.54
CA ALA A 308 -18.94 -4.95 -7.08
C ALA A 308 -18.90 -5.14 -5.56
N ALA A 309 -20.09 -5.23 -4.94
CA ALA A 309 -20.20 -5.63 -3.54
C ALA A 309 -19.90 -7.13 -3.40
N THR A 310 -19.34 -7.50 -2.24
CA THR A 310 -18.99 -8.88 -1.87
C THR A 310 -19.70 -9.28 -0.57
N PRO A 311 -19.97 -10.59 -0.32
CA PRO A 311 -20.64 -11.05 0.90
C PRO A 311 -19.94 -10.62 2.18
N VAL A 312 -18.59 -10.66 2.18
CA VAL A 312 -17.74 -10.02 3.17
C VAL A 312 -17.00 -8.88 2.48
N PRO A 313 -16.98 -7.65 3.04
CA PRO A 313 -16.38 -6.52 2.37
C PRO A 313 -14.90 -6.75 2.00
N VAL A 314 -14.54 -6.44 0.76
CA VAL A 314 -13.15 -6.42 0.26
C VAL A 314 -12.92 -5.07 -0.40
N ALA A 315 -11.86 -4.37 -0.04
CA ALA A 315 -11.55 -3.07 -0.61
C ALA A 315 -10.56 -3.16 -1.78
N VAL A 316 -10.54 -2.13 -2.63
CA VAL A 316 -9.65 -2.05 -3.79
C VAL A 316 -8.21 -1.80 -3.34
N PRO A 317 -7.24 -2.64 -3.73
CA PRO A 317 -5.85 -2.40 -3.44
C PRO A 317 -5.29 -1.23 -4.24
N LYS A 318 -4.36 -0.50 -3.64
CA LYS A 318 -3.59 0.55 -4.27
C LYS A 318 -2.11 0.23 -4.08
N THR A 319 -1.49 -0.34 -5.13
CA THR A 319 -0.08 -0.75 -5.09
C THR A 319 0.85 0.46 -5.13
N GLY A 320 2.14 0.26 -4.80
CA GLY A 320 3.14 1.31 -4.89
C GLY A 320 3.24 1.92 -6.29
N GLN A 321 3.15 1.11 -7.36
CA GLN A 321 3.15 1.60 -8.74
C GLN A 321 1.91 2.45 -9.05
N MET A 322 0.71 1.99 -8.66
CA MET A 322 -0.51 2.77 -8.83
C MET A 322 -0.41 4.11 -8.08
N THR A 323 0.11 4.08 -6.87
CA THR A 323 0.34 5.26 -6.04
C THR A 323 1.31 6.24 -6.73
N GLU A 324 2.38 5.74 -7.35
CA GLU A 324 3.30 6.54 -8.12
C GLU A 324 2.63 7.22 -9.32
N LEU A 325 1.84 6.47 -10.11
CA LEU A 325 1.11 7.02 -11.26
C LEU A 325 0.14 8.12 -10.83
N MET A 326 -0.61 7.89 -9.74
CA MET A 326 -1.50 8.91 -9.17
C MET A 326 -0.71 10.15 -8.71
N ALA A 327 0.43 9.97 -8.05
CA ALA A 327 1.26 11.07 -7.59
C ALA A 327 1.81 11.92 -8.75
N GLN A 328 2.20 11.27 -9.85
CA GLN A 328 2.66 11.95 -11.07
C GLN A 328 1.53 12.70 -11.77
N ALA A 329 0.33 12.12 -11.82
CA ALA A 329 -0.85 12.77 -12.39
C ALA A 329 -1.30 13.97 -11.52
N ALA A 330 -1.33 13.82 -10.18
CA ALA A 330 -1.62 14.94 -9.28
C ALA A 330 -0.60 16.09 -9.43
N ALA A 331 0.70 15.75 -9.51
CA ALA A 331 1.75 16.74 -9.74
C ALA A 331 1.61 17.45 -11.11
N HIS A 332 1.23 16.70 -12.16
CA HIS A 332 0.93 17.30 -13.47
C HIS A 332 -0.25 18.26 -13.38
N ASN A 333 -1.32 17.83 -12.73
CA ASN A 333 -2.56 18.63 -12.63
C ASN A 333 -2.38 19.88 -11.77
N ILE A 334 -1.60 19.82 -10.68
CA ILE A 334 -1.20 21.00 -9.92
C ILE A 334 -0.36 21.96 -10.79
N ALA A 335 0.59 21.41 -11.55
CA ALA A 335 1.39 22.25 -12.46
C ALA A 335 0.51 22.90 -13.53
N ALA A 336 -0.47 22.17 -14.07
CA ALA A 336 -1.45 22.72 -15.02
C ALA A 336 -2.30 23.84 -14.40
N ASP A 337 -2.73 23.71 -13.14
CA ASP A 337 -3.43 24.78 -12.43
C ASP A 337 -2.58 26.05 -12.27
N ILE A 338 -1.28 25.89 -12.04
CA ILE A 338 -0.35 27.02 -11.86
C ILE A 338 0.02 27.66 -13.20
N THR A 339 0.14 26.88 -14.27
CA THR A 339 0.67 27.36 -15.56
C THR A 339 -0.36 27.48 -16.66
N GLY A 340 -1.64 27.11 -16.42
CA GLY A 340 -2.72 27.14 -17.42
C GLY A 340 -2.70 25.99 -18.42
N GLY A 341 -2.13 24.83 -18.06
CA GLY A 341 -2.06 23.64 -18.92
C GLY A 341 -3.31 22.74 -18.86
N ALA A 342 -3.36 21.75 -19.77
CA ALA A 342 -4.39 20.70 -19.76
C ALA A 342 -4.15 19.70 -18.62
N LYS A 343 -5.22 19.27 -17.96
CA LYS A 343 -5.20 18.24 -16.91
C LYS A 343 -5.28 16.83 -17.51
N VAL A 344 -4.75 15.86 -16.79
CA VAL A 344 -4.80 14.43 -17.13
C VAL A 344 -5.67 13.66 -16.14
N ASP A 345 -6.26 12.55 -16.59
CA ASP A 345 -6.94 11.61 -15.71
C ASP A 345 -5.93 10.78 -14.92
N GLY A 346 -6.01 10.85 -13.59
CA GLY A 346 -5.15 10.10 -12.68
C GLY A 346 -5.81 8.85 -12.08
N LEU A 347 -7.08 8.58 -12.41
CA LEU A 347 -7.81 7.40 -11.94
C LEU A 347 -7.87 6.26 -12.97
N VAL A 348 -7.35 6.46 -14.19
CA VAL A 348 -7.08 5.37 -15.13
C VAL A 348 -5.86 4.60 -14.64
N LEU A 349 -6.10 3.74 -13.66
CA LEU A 349 -5.05 3.02 -12.95
C LEU A 349 -4.60 1.82 -13.77
N ARG A 350 -3.27 1.64 -13.84
CA ARG A 350 -2.63 0.42 -14.32
C ARG A 350 -1.95 -0.25 -13.14
N ALA A 351 -1.96 -1.58 -13.11
CA ALA A 351 -1.27 -2.31 -12.06
C ALA A 351 -0.34 -3.37 -12.64
N VAL A 352 0.84 -3.47 -12.04
CA VAL A 352 1.71 -4.62 -12.11
C VAL A 352 1.88 -5.13 -10.68
N CYS A 353 1.60 -6.40 -10.47
CA CYS A 353 1.79 -7.09 -9.21
C CYS A 353 2.70 -8.29 -9.43
N ILE A 354 3.65 -8.48 -8.52
CA ILE A 354 4.52 -9.66 -8.52
C ILE A 354 4.42 -10.29 -7.14
N ALA A 355 3.86 -11.50 -7.09
CA ALA A 355 3.75 -12.30 -5.87
C ALA A 355 4.82 -13.38 -5.87
N ASP A 356 5.75 -13.35 -4.91
CA ASP A 356 6.83 -14.34 -4.75
C ASP A 356 6.33 -15.54 -3.94
N ALA A 357 6.48 -16.74 -4.46
CA ALA A 357 6.18 -17.98 -3.76
C ALA A 357 7.44 -18.68 -3.21
N GLY A 358 8.62 -18.06 -3.33
CA GLY A 358 9.89 -18.58 -2.82
C GLY A 358 10.63 -19.53 -3.76
N ASP A 359 9.94 -20.37 -4.49
CA ASP A 359 10.46 -21.28 -5.54
C ASP A 359 10.09 -20.81 -6.96
N THR A 360 9.03 -20.04 -7.08
CA THR A 360 8.52 -19.41 -8.29
C THR A 360 7.94 -18.04 -7.95
N ALA A 361 7.40 -17.30 -8.93
CA ALA A 361 6.64 -16.09 -8.69
C ALA A 361 5.54 -15.91 -9.74
N PHE A 362 4.54 -15.09 -9.40
CA PHE A 362 3.40 -14.75 -10.23
C PHE A 362 3.53 -13.29 -10.68
N TYR A 363 3.48 -13.06 -11.96
CA TYR A 363 3.41 -11.74 -12.57
C TYR A 363 1.97 -11.51 -13.04
N LEU A 364 1.36 -10.44 -12.56
CA LEU A 364 0.01 -10.01 -12.93
C LEU A 364 0.07 -8.56 -13.39
N SER A 365 -0.53 -8.26 -14.55
CA SER A 365 -0.68 -6.90 -15.04
C SER A 365 -2.09 -6.69 -15.58
N ALA A 366 -2.68 -5.54 -15.29
CA ALA A 366 -3.99 -5.13 -15.78
C ALA A 366 -4.00 -3.65 -16.18
N ASP A 367 -4.60 -3.35 -17.33
CA ASP A 367 -4.78 -2.03 -17.88
C ASP A 367 -6.15 -1.88 -18.53
N PRO A 368 -7.07 -1.06 -18.00
CA PRO A 368 -7.01 -0.51 -16.66
C PRO A 368 -7.09 -1.60 -15.57
N PHE A 369 -6.73 -1.26 -14.35
CA PHE A 369 -6.76 -2.20 -13.22
C PHE A 369 -8.20 -2.60 -12.84
N LEU A 370 -9.10 -1.63 -12.82
CA LEU A 370 -10.53 -1.88 -12.61
C LEU A 370 -11.19 -2.29 -13.94
N PRO A 371 -12.23 -3.15 -13.89
CA PRO A 371 -12.97 -3.50 -15.09
C PRO A 371 -13.80 -2.30 -15.62
N PRO A 372 -14.10 -2.26 -16.95
CA PRO A 372 -13.66 -3.18 -18.00
C PRO A 372 -12.16 -3.02 -18.31
N ARG A 373 -11.47 -4.15 -18.54
CA ARG A 373 -10.04 -4.19 -18.80
C ARG A 373 -9.75 -4.37 -20.28
N ASN A 374 -8.81 -3.57 -20.80
CA ASN A 374 -8.37 -3.66 -22.19
C ASN A 374 -7.24 -4.69 -22.36
N ARG A 375 -6.40 -4.80 -21.34
CA ARG A 375 -5.25 -5.72 -21.39
C ARG A 375 -5.03 -6.39 -20.03
N VAL A 376 -4.84 -7.71 -20.07
CA VAL A 376 -4.51 -8.50 -18.89
C VAL A 376 -3.37 -9.44 -19.25
N VAL A 377 -2.34 -9.49 -18.39
CA VAL A 377 -1.24 -10.45 -18.50
C VAL A 377 -1.08 -11.14 -17.16
N HIS A 378 -1.04 -12.46 -17.19
CA HIS A 378 -0.71 -13.29 -16.05
C HIS A 378 0.32 -14.34 -16.48
N ARG A 379 1.37 -14.49 -15.71
CA ARG A 379 2.48 -15.42 -15.97
C ARG A 379 3.01 -15.97 -14.64
N LYS A 380 3.47 -17.23 -14.67
CA LYS A 380 4.17 -17.88 -13.57
C LYS A 380 5.59 -18.23 -14.00
N GLY A 381 6.57 -18.04 -13.15
CA GLY A 381 7.94 -18.46 -13.41
C GLY A 381 8.97 -17.83 -12.49
N LYS A 382 10.13 -18.47 -12.39
CA LYS A 382 11.26 -17.98 -11.57
C LYS A 382 11.76 -16.60 -11.99
N TRP A 383 11.63 -16.25 -13.28
CA TRP A 383 12.03 -14.94 -13.82
C TRP A 383 11.30 -13.78 -13.13
N ALA A 384 10.03 -13.95 -12.74
CA ALA A 384 9.25 -12.93 -12.07
C ALA A 384 9.81 -12.61 -10.67
N ARG A 385 10.42 -13.60 -9.99
CA ARG A 385 11.13 -13.36 -8.74
C ARG A 385 12.36 -12.47 -8.95
N TYR A 386 13.15 -12.73 -9.98
CA TYR A 386 14.28 -11.86 -10.31
C TYR A 386 13.83 -10.46 -10.71
N LEU A 387 12.69 -10.34 -11.38
CA LEU A 387 12.10 -9.04 -11.71
C LEU A 387 11.70 -8.27 -10.44
N LYS A 388 11.13 -8.94 -9.42
CA LYS A 388 10.82 -8.31 -8.12
C LYS A 388 12.09 -7.83 -7.41
N LEU A 389 13.17 -8.61 -7.43
CA LEU A 389 14.47 -8.21 -6.89
C LEU A 389 15.05 -6.99 -7.63
N ALA A 390 15.04 -7.01 -8.95
CA ALA A 390 15.50 -5.89 -9.76
C ALA A 390 14.67 -4.63 -9.49
N PHE A 391 13.36 -4.76 -9.35
CA PHE A 391 12.46 -3.67 -9.02
C PHE A 391 12.75 -3.06 -7.64
N GLU A 392 13.04 -3.88 -6.61
CA GLU A 392 13.47 -3.39 -5.30
C GLU A 392 14.71 -2.50 -5.42
N HIS A 393 15.77 -3.03 -6.05
CA HIS A 393 17.04 -2.31 -6.19
C HIS A 393 16.89 -1.01 -7.00
N TYR A 394 16.19 -1.09 -8.13
CA TYR A 394 15.88 0.06 -8.96
C TYR A 394 15.11 1.13 -8.17
N TYR A 395 14.05 0.72 -7.45
CA TYR A 395 13.19 1.67 -6.77
C TYR A 395 13.89 2.38 -5.62
N LEU A 396 14.67 1.64 -4.82
CA LEU A 396 15.48 2.22 -3.73
C LEU A 396 16.56 3.17 -4.28
N ALA A 397 17.24 2.80 -5.37
CA ALA A 397 18.20 3.68 -6.03
C ALA A 397 17.53 4.93 -6.62
N ARG A 398 16.35 4.78 -7.19
CA ARG A 398 15.54 5.88 -7.71
C ARG A 398 15.16 6.88 -6.63
N ILE A 399 14.67 6.43 -5.48
CA ILE A 399 14.33 7.31 -4.36
C ILE A 399 15.56 8.07 -3.87
N ARG A 400 16.74 7.40 -3.80
CA ARG A 400 18.00 8.03 -3.39
C ARG A 400 18.48 9.10 -4.35
N ASN A 401 18.31 8.90 -5.67
CA ASN A 401 18.97 9.67 -6.71
C ASN A 401 18.01 10.45 -7.63
N ASP A 402 16.68 10.34 -7.41
CA ASP A 402 15.63 10.88 -8.30
C ASP A 402 15.84 10.46 -9.77
N TRP A 403 16.10 9.18 -10.00
CA TRP A 403 16.14 8.68 -11.35
C TRP A 403 14.75 8.77 -12.01
N PRO A 404 14.68 8.96 -13.33
CA PRO A 404 13.40 8.92 -14.05
C PRO A 404 12.64 7.64 -13.74
N SER A 405 11.31 7.73 -13.65
CA SER A 405 10.49 6.54 -13.57
C SER A 405 10.58 5.79 -14.89
N PHE A 406 11.14 4.58 -14.85
CA PHE A 406 10.84 3.64 -15.91
C PHE A 406 9.39 3.18 -15.68
N HIS A 407 8.49 3.70 -16.47
CA HIS A 407 7.26 2.99 -16.68
C HIS A 407 7.67 1.72 -17.40
N PHE A 408 7.50 0.57 -16.76
CA PHE A 408 7.43 -0.69 -17.49
C PHE A 408 6.19 -0.57 -18.38
N GLY A 409 6.32 0.30 -19.40
CA GLY A 409 5.31 0.60 -20.38
C GLY A 409 5.20 -0.58 -21.31
N TRP A 410 4.08 -1.16 -21.30
CA TRP A 410 3.60 -2.01 -22.36
C TRP A 410 2.59 -1.22 -23.17
#